data_4f6b1c3df3bbb7f9da4d66818e1e23f6
#
_entry.id   4f6b1c3df3bbb7f9da4d66818e1e23f6
#
_cell.length_a   1.000
_cell.length_b   1.000
_cell.length_c   1.000
_cell.angle_alpha   90.00
_cell.angle_beta   90.00
_cell.angle_gamma   90.00
#
_symmetry.space_group_name_H-M   'P 1'
#
loop_
_entity.id
_entity.type
_entity.pdbx_description
1 polymer ?
#
loop_
_entity_poly.entity_id
_entity_poly.type
_entity_poly.pdbx_seq_one_letter_code
_entity_poly.pdbx_strand_id
1 'polypeptide(L)'
;MQELRGKDLVSREQIEAELAELEKIPEAQQAPSVARRLEILRDTQLFPEAQSFIHVRNGKGGRERLSPIVGKHADQIAERIADTPAEEKVWQHIHTSADIHGYRAEYATAIYKAHARAIEDIPYDKVNRGTGRRYQSEVYTCRKDEAGRKLDKAAMLVCSKALGHNRISVVADNYIRGL
;
A
#
# COMPACT_ATOMS: atom_id res chain seq x y z
N MET A 1 -12.41 -1.31 13.66
CA MET A 1 -11.18 -1.70 12.91
C MET A 1 -11.28 -3.21 12.72
N GLN A 2 -10.98 -3.74 11.53
CA GLN A 2 -10.97 -5.19 11.31
C GLN A 2 -9.89 -5.83 12.18
N GLU A 3 -10.26 -6.91 12.89
CA GLU A 3 -9.29 -7.75 13.60
C GLU A 3 -8.67 -8.72 12.60
N LEU A 4 -7.36 -8.89 12.66
CA LEU A 4 -6.65 -9.83 11.81
C LEU A 4 -6.90 -11.27 12.26
N ARG A 5 -7.35 -12.11 11.34
CA ARG A 5 -7.65 -13.53 11.54
C ARG A 5 -6.86 -14.40 10.58
N GLY A 6 -6.76 -15.70 10.87
CA GLY A 6 -6.06 -16.63 9.99
C GLY A 6 -6.53 -16.58 8.54
N LYS A 7 -7.84 -16.46 8.31
CA LYS A 7 -8.45 -16.35 6.96
C LYS A 7 -8.10 -15.08 6.18
N ASP A 8 -7.44 -14.12 6.79
CA ASP A 8 -7.10 -12.86 6.13
C ASP A 8 -5.77 -12.92 5.36
N LEU A 9 -5.03 -14.03 5.50
CA LEU A 9 -3.82 -14.27 4.70
C LEU A 9 -4.19 -14.68 3.28
N VAL A 10 -3.52 -14.08 2.31
CA VAL A 10 -3.64 -14.43 0.88
C VAL A 10 -2.25 -14.53 0.30
N SER A 11 -1.93 -15.65 -0.34
CA SER A 11 -0.64 -15.84 -1.01
C SER A 11 -0.62 -15.14 -2.37
N ARG A 12 0.58 -14.84 -2.87
CA ARG A 12 0.77 -14.33 -4.23
C ARG A 12 0.18 -15.26 -5.28
N GLU A 13 0.40 -16.55 -5.13
CA GLU A 13 -0.11 -17.57 -6.06
C GLU A 13 -1.65 -17.53 -6.15
N GLN A 14 -2.34 -17.39 -5.01
CA GLN A 14 -3.80 -17.24 -4.99
C GLN A 14 -4.26 -15.97 -5.69
N ILE A 15 -3.53 -14.86 -5.51
CA ILE A 15 -3.81 -13.58 -6.17
C ILE A 15 -3.65 -13.68 -7.68
N GLU A 16 -2.55 -14.29 -8.13
CA GLU A 16 -2.25 -14.46 -9.55
C GLU A 16 -3.28 -15.38 -10.23
N ALA A 17 -3.68 -16.46 -9.55
CA ALA A 17 -4.73 -17.35 -10.05
C ALA A 17 -6.08 -16.62 -10.17
N GLU A 18 -6.50 -15.88 -9.15
CA GLU A 18 -7.74 -15.09 -9.18
C GLU A 18 -7.70 -14.01 -10.27
N LEU A 19 -6.58 -13.29 -10.39
CA LEU A 19 -6.37 -12.27 -11.41
C LEU A 19 -6.51 -12.85 -12.81
N ALA A 20 -5.84 -13.98 -13.07
CA ALA A 20 -5.91 -14.67 -14.37
C ALA A 20 -7.33 -15.13 -14.74
N GLU A 21 -8.13 -15.56 -13.76
CA GLU A 21 -9.53 -15.92 -14.00
C GLU A 21 -10.41 -14.71 -14.31
N LEU A 22 -10.25 -13.63 -13.53
CA LEU A 22 -11.08 -12.43 -13.72
C LEU A 22 -10.72 -11.66 -15.00
N GLU A 23 -9.48 -11.72 -15.46
CA GLU A 23 -9.03 -11.08 -16.71
C GLU A 23 -9.58 -11.77 -17.98
N LYS A 24 -10.10 -12.99 -17.87
CA LYS A 24 -10.83 -13.64 -18.97
C LYS A 24 -12.18 -12.97 -19.27
N ILE A 25 -12.73 -12.20 -18.32
CA ILE A 25 -14.02 -11.52 -18.49
C ILE A 25 -13.80 -10.23 -19.31
N PRO A 26 -14.40 -10.10 -20.51
CA PRO A 26 -14.27 -8.90 -21.31
C PRO A 26 -14.72 -7.64 -20.53
N GLU A 27 -14.01 -6.53 -20.68
CA GLU A 27 -14.27 -5.29 -19.94
C GLU A 27 -15.74 -4.83 -20.05
N ALA A 28 -16.34 -4.94 -21.24
CA ALA A 28 -17.73 -4.61 -21.47
C ALA A 28 -18.75 -5.49 -20.71
N GLN A 29 -18.32 -6.63 -20.18
CA GLN A 29 -19.15 -7.58 -19.42
C GLN A 29 -18.82 -7.60 -17.93
N GLN A 30 -17.82 -6.82 -17.48
CA GLN A 30 -17.44 -6.76 -16.08
C GLN A 30 -18.48 -6.01 -15.25
N ALA A 31 -19.02 -6.70 -14.24
CA ALA A 31 -19.78 -6.02 -13.20
C ALA A 31 -18.87 -5.05 -12.42
N PRO A 32 -19.40 -3.94 -11.85
CA PRO A 32 -18.60 -2.98 -11.08
C PRO A 32 -17.79 -3.63 -9.91
N SER A 33 -18.31 -4.69 -9.31
CA SER A 33 -17.60 -5.47 -8.27
C SER A 33 -16.38 -6.19 -8.82
N VAL A 34 -16.47 -6.75 -10.02
CA VAL A 34 -15.36 -7.43 -10.71
C VAL A 34 -14.28 -6.43 -11.09
N ALA A 35 -14.67 -5.30 -11.68
CA ALA A 35 -13.73 -4.23 -12.04
C ALA A 35 -12.97 -3.72 -10.80
N ARG A 36 -13.66 -3.52 -9.68
CA ARG A 36 -13.04 -3.13 -8.41
C ARG A 36 -12.10 -4.20 -7.87
N ARG A 37 -12.49 -5.48 -7.95
CA ARG A 37 -11.63 -6.58 -7.50
C ARG A 37 -10.37 -6.69 -8.35
N LEU A 38 -10.48 -6.55 -9.66
CA LEU A 38 -9.34 -6.49 -10.57
C LEU A 38 -8.37 -5.36 -10.20
N GLU A 39 -8.87 -4.18 -9.87
CA GLU A 39 -8.03 -3.05 -9.42
C GLU A 39 -7.25 -3.43 -8.16
N ILE A 40 -7.90 -4.04 -7.16
CA ILE A 40 -7.26 -4.47 -5.91
C ILE A 40 -6.17 -5.53 -6.16
N LEU A 41 -6.44 -6.49 -7.03
CA LEU A 41 -5.47 -7.54 -7.38
C LEU A 41 -4.29 -6.95 -8.16
N ARG A 42 -4.53 -6.06 -9.13
CA ARG A 42 -3.47 -5.39 -9.88
C ARG A 42 -2.58 -4.51 -9.01
N ASP A 43 -3.13 -3.90 -7.96
CA ASP A 43 -2.34 -3.12 -7.01
C ASP A 43 -1.25 -3.95 -6.31
N THR A 44 -1.40 -5.28 -6.20
CA THR A 44 -0.38 -6.17 -5.64
C THR A 44 0.87 -6.27 -6.50
N GLN A 45 0.77 -5.99 -7.79
CA GLN A 45 1.91 -5.97 -8.72
C GLN A 45 2.91 -4.83 -8.40
N LEU A 46 2.48 -3.82 -7.64
CA LEU A 46 3.36 -2.79 -7.12
C LEU A 46 4.36 -3.30 -6.07
N PHE A 47 4.19 -4.53 -5.58
CA PHE A 47 4.99 -5.13 -4.50
C PHE A 47 5.57 -6.48 -4.95
N PRO A 48 6.48 -6.50 -5.95
CA PRO A 48 7.00 -7.75 -6.51
C PRO A 48 7.73 -8.62 -5.47
N GLU A 49 8.27 -8.01 -4.43
CA GLU A 49 8.98 -8.69 -3.34
C GLU A 49 8.05 -9.42 -2.36
N ALA A 50 6.77 -9.01 -2.27
CA ALA A 50 5.82 -9.59 -1.32
C ALA A 50 5.28 -10.94 -1.80
N GLN A 51 5.45 -12.01 -1.01
CA GLN A 51 4.90 -13.34 -1.29
C GLN A 51 3.51 -13.54 -0.65
N SER A 52 3.19 -12.72 0.36
CA SER A 52 1.95 -12.82 1.12
C SER A 52 1.35 -11.45 1.37
N PHE A 53 0.03 -11.42 1.47
CA PHE A 53 -0.75 -10.20 1.65
C PHE A 53 -1.82 -10.41 2.73
N ILE A 54 -2.22 -9.33 3.36
CA ILE A 54 -3.35 -9.30 4.28
C ILE A 54 -4.56 -8.73 3.55
N HIS A 55 -5.64 -9.48 3.49
CA HIS A 55 -6.91 -9.01 2.95
C HIS A 55 -7.64 -8.13 3.97
N VAL A 56 -7.55 -6.84 3.78
CA VAL A 56 -8.29 -5.86 4.58
C VAL A 56 -9.63 -5.60 3.89
N ARG A 57 -10.71 -6.25 4.39
CA ARG A 57 -12.07 -6.14 3.81
C ARG A 57 -12.75 -4.83 4.14
N ASN A 58 -12.54 -4.34 5.36
CA ASN A 58 -13.20 -3.13 5.85
C ASN A 58 -12.17 -2.19 6.51
N GLY A 59 -11.34 -1.56 5.70
CA GLY A 59 -10.39 -0.55 6.12
C GLY A 59 -11.06 0.78 6.49
N LYS A 60 -10.24 1.78 6.84
CA LYS A 60 -10.73 3.14 7.11
C LYS A 60 -11.52 3.67 5.91
N GLY A 61 -12.78 4.05 6.14
CA GLY A 61 -13.67 4.51 5.07
C GLY A 61 -14.25 3.37 4.21
N GLY A 62 -14.35 2.14 4.76
CA GLY A 62 -14.96 0.99 4.09
C GLY A 62 -14.13 0.42 2.93
N ARG A 63 -12.82 0.71 2.89
CA ARG A 63 -11.99 0.30 1.74
C ARG A 63 -11.41 -1.07 1.91
N GLU A 64 -11.66 -1.88 0.89
CA GLU A 64 -11.02 -3.16 0.69
C GLU A 64 -9.67 -2.97 0.00
N ARG A 65 -8.68 -3.77 0.41
CA ARG A 65 -7.35 -3.85 -0.23
C ARG A 65 -6.60 -5.11 0.16
N LEU A 66 -5.56 -5.41 -0.58
CA LEU A 66 -4.52 -6.37 -0.22
C LEU A 66 -3.27 -5.58 0.23
N SER A 67 -2.96 -5.68 1.52
CA SER A 67 -1.77 -5.02 2.09
C SER A 67 -0.60 -5.99 2.06
N PRO A 68 0.55 -5.67 1.44
CA PRO A 68 1.69 -6.58 1.37
C PRO A 68 2.29 -6.83 2.74
N ILE A 69 2.77 -8.05 2.98
CA ILE A 69 3.60 -8.38 4.13
C ILE A 69 5.05 -8.27 3.65
N VAL A 70 5.75 -7.23 4.11
CA VAL A 70 7.13 -6.90 3.69
C VAL A 70 8.02 -6.59 4.88
N GLY A 71 9.32 -6.59 4.66
CA GLY A 71 10.33 -6.31 5.68
C GLY A 71 10.94 -7.59 6.29
N LYS A 72 11.89 -7.41 7.20
CA LYS A 72 12.74 -8.49 7.74
C LYS A 72 12.00 -9.62 8.48
N HIS A 73 10.76 -9.38 8.89
CA HIS A 73 9.92 -10.35 9.60
C HIS A 73 8.74 -10.84 8.77
N ALA A 74 8.73 -10.62 7.46
CA ALA A 74 7.62 -10.95 6.58
C ALA A 74 7.23 -12.43 6.69
N ASP A 75 8.21 -13.33 6.60
CA ASP A 75 7.97 -14.79 6.65
C ASP A 75 7.40 -15.22 8.00
N GLN A 76 7.96 -14.72 9.11
CA GLN A 76 7.48 -15.03 10.46
C GLN A 76 6.04 -14.55 10.69
N ILE A 77 5.69 -13.39 10.12
CA ILE A 77 4.33 -12.83 10.21
C ILE A 77 3.38 -13.70 9.37
N ALA A 78 3.77 -14.05 8.15
CA ALA A 78 2.95 -14.88 7.25
C ALA A 78 2.73 -16.26 7.86
N GLU A 79 3.77 -16.92 8.37
CA GLU A 79 3.70 -18.22 9.05
C GLU A 79 2.76 -18.17 10.25
N ARG A 80 2.93 -17.17 11.13
CA ARG A 80 2.03 -16.99 12.28
C ARG A 80 0.56 -16.85 11.88
N ILE A 81 0.28 -16.13 10.79
CA ILE A 81 -1.11 -15.98 10.31
C ILE A 81 -1.60 -17.31 9.73
N ALA A 82 -0.76 -18.02 8.97
CA ALA A 82 -1.08 -19.31 8.38
C ALA A 82 -1.39 -20.38 9.42
N ASP A 83 -0.64 -20.41 10.52
CA ASP A 83 -0.81 -21.34 11.64
C ASP A 83 -2.04 -21.00 12.52
N THR A 84 -2.63 -19.82 12.33
CA THR A 84 -3.83 -19.41 13.07
C THR A 84 -5.08 -19.96 12.40
N PRO A 85 -5.98 -20.66 13.12
CA PRO A 85 -7.25 -21.11 12.56
C PRO A 85 -8.02 -19.95 11.92
N ALA A 86 -8.73 -20.25 10.83
CA ALA A 86 -9.34 -19.26 9.94
C ALA A 86 -10.18 -18.18 10.67
N GLU A 87 -10.94 -18.57 11.67
CA GLU A 87 -11.84 -17.67 12.41
C GLU A 87 -11.21 -17.11 13.68
N GLU A 88 -10.02 -17.54 14.06
CA GLU A 88 -9.33 -17.06 15.25
C GLU A 88 -8.54 -15.78 14.99
N LYS A 89 -8.35 -14.99 16.05
CA LYS A 89 -7.51 -13.79 16.02
C LYS A 89 -6.04 -14.19 16.05
N VAL A 90 -5.25 -13.64 15.15
CA VAL A 90 -3.78 -13.85 15.11
C VAL A 90 -3.12 -13.36 16.39
N TRP A 91 -3.60 -12.25 16.94
CA TRP A 91 -3.18 -11.73 18.25
C TRP A 91 -4.39 -11.61 19.18
N GLN A 92 -4.40 -12.41 20.23
CA GLN A 92 -5.46 -12.39 21.24
C GLN A 92 -5.43 -11.09 22.07
N HIS A 93 -4.24 -10.58 22.30
CA HIS A 93 -4.03 -9.35 23.06
C HIS A 93 -2.92 -8.50 22.43
N ILE A 94 -3.20 -7.22 22.26
CA ILE A 94 -2.20 -6.21 21.89
C ILE A 94 -2.03 -5.30 23.09
N HIS A 95 -0.78 -5.19 23.58
CA HIS A 95 -0.51 -4.35 24.74
C HIS A 95 -0.88 -2.89 24.47
N THR A 96 -1.46 -2.21 25.46
CA THR A 96 -1.94 -0.83 25.32
C THR A 96 -0.82 0.17 25.02
N SER A 97 0.44 -0.15 25.39
CA SER A 97 1.61 0.66 25.07
C SER A 97 2.22 0.38 23.69
N ALA A 98 1.61 -0.46 22.85
CA ALA A 98 2.11 -0.71 21.51
C ALA A 98 2.03 0.56 20.67
N ASP A 99 3.17 1.01 20.15
CA ASP A 99 3.24 2.18 19.28
C ASP A 99 2.79 1.84 17.85
N ILE A 100 1.48 1.78 17.67
CA ILE A 100 0.87 1.47 16.37
C ILE A 100 1.26 2.52 15.30
N HIS A 101 1.44 3.78 15.70
CA HIS A 101 1.85 4.83 14.77
C HIS A 101 3.31 4.66 14.35
N GLY A 102 4.20 4.34 15.28
CA GLY A 102 5.61 4.04 15.00
C GLY A 102 5.75 2.87 14.03
N TYR A 103 5.08 1.74 14.29
CA TYR A 103 5.10 0.58 13.40
C TYR A 103 4.57 0.90 11.99
N ARG A 104 3.53 1.73 11.90
CA ARG A 104 3.03 2.17 10.59
C ARG A 104 4.00 3.09 9.87
N ALA A 105 4.73 3.94 10.59
CA ALA A 105 5.76 4.80 10.03
C ALA A 105 6.98 3.97 9.54
N GLU A 106 7.43 2.99 10.32
CA GLU A 106 8.49 2.07 9.90
C GLU A 106 8.10 1.29 8.64
N TYR A 107 6.89 0.73 8.60
CA TYR A 107 6.35 0.03 7.44
C TYR A 107 6.30 0.92 6.19
N ALA A 108 5.77 2.14 6.32
CA ALA A 108 5.70 3.09 5.21
C ALA A 108 7.10 3.50 4.73
N THR A 109 8.04 3.70 5.67
CA THR A 109 9.42 4.05 5.38
C THR A 109 10.13 2.92 4.61
N ALA A 110 9.93 1.68 5.03
CA ALA A 110 10.50 0.52 4.34
C ALA A 110 9.99 0.43 2.88
N ILE A 111 8.67 0.55 2.67
CA ILE A 111 8.08 0.57 1.34
C ILE A 111 8.61 1.75 0.52
N TYR A 112 8.62 2.95 1.09
CA TYR A 112 9.11 4.13 0.36
C TYR A 112 10.55 3.93 -0.11
N LYS A 113 11.46 3.48 0.77
CA LYS A 113 12.87 3.25 0.43
C LYS A 113 13.07 2.17 -0.64
N ALA A 114 12.22 1.15 -0.66
CA ALA A 114 12.28 0.09 -1.67
C ALA A 114 11.86 0.56 -3.08
N HIS A 115 11.01 1.60 -3.15
CA HIS A 115 10.42 2.06 -4.42
C HIS A 115 10.88 3.45 -4.86
N ALA A 116 11.52 4.23 -3.99
CA ALA A 116 11.90 5.60 -4.30
C ALA A 116 13.09 5.64 -5.26
N ARG A 117 12.94 6.42 -6.32
CA ARG A 117 14.03 6.84 -7.20
C ARG A 117 14.83 7.96 -6.54
N ALA A 118 16.08 8.11 -6.88
CA ALA A 118 16.85 9.29 -6.52
C ALA A 118 16.17 10.54 -7.11
N ILE A 119 16.05 11.60 -6.32
CA ILE A 119 15.29 12.80 -6.74
C ILE A 119 15.91 13.47 -7.96
N GLU A 120 17.22 13.42 -8.09
CA GLU A 120 18.01 13.91 -9.23
C GLU A 120 17.72 13.17 -10.53
N ASP A 121 17.32 11.88 -10.44
CA ASP A 121 16.99 11.04 -11.60
C ASP A 121 15.55 11.21 -12.06
N ILE A 122 14.71 11.90 -11.29
CA ILE A 122 13.31 12.13 -11.65
C ILE A 122 13.25 13.32 -12.62
N PRO A 123 12.73 13.13 -13.86
CA PRO A 123 12.59 14.20 -14.81
C PRO A 123 11.80 15.38 -14.23
N TYR A 124 12.42 16.53 -14.17
CA TYR A 124 11.75 17.75 -13.78
C TYR A 124 11.02 18.31 -15.00
N ASP A 125 9.78 17.85 -15.21
CA ASP A 125 8.97 18.32 -16.33
C ASP A 125 8.46 19.76 -16.05
N LYS A 126 9.06 20.70 -16.77
CA LYS A 126 8.63 22.09 -16.79
C LYS A 126 7.50 22.34 -17.81
N VAL A 127 7.00 21.30 -18.46
CA VAL A 127 6.13 21.36 -19.62
C VAL A 127 4.69 21.57 -19.23
N ASN A 128 4.27 22.67 -18.67
CA ASN A 128 2.87 23.11 -18.72
C ASN A 128 2.71 24.60 -18.42
N ARG A 129 3.69 25.37 -18.83
CA ARG A 129 3.53 26.81 -18.83
C ARG A 129 2.66 27.20 -20.03
N GLY A 130 1.37 27.43 -19.82
CA GLY A 130 0.49 27.96 -20.87
C GLY A 130 -0.86 27.28 -21.01
N THR A 131 -1.09 26.10 -20.43
CA THR A 131 -2.38 25.39 -20.56
C THR A 131 -3.38 25.66 -19.44
N GLY A 132 -3.04 26.53 -18.47
CA GLY A 132 -3.88 26.79 -17.28
C GLY A 132 -4.02 25.58 -16.34
N ARG A 133 -3.45 24.43 -16.66
CA ARG A 133 -3.45 23.26 -15.79
C ARG A 133 -2.36 23.37 -14.72
N ARG A 134 -2.69 22.92 -13.51
CA ARG A 134 -1.70 22.86 -12.44
C ARG A 134 -0.53 21.99 -12.87
N TYR A 135 0.67 22.47 -12.63
CA TYR A 135 1.92 21.77 -12.86
C TYR A 135 1.92 20.39 -12.15
N GLN A 136 2.08 19.32 -12.91
CA GLN A 136 2.16 17.95 -12.40
C GLN A 136 3.64 17.54 -12.35
N SER A 137 4.30 17.83 -11.25
CA SER A 137 5.64 17.29 -10.99
C SER A 137 5.53 15.86 -10.45
N GLU A 138 6.44 14.96 -10.85
CA GLU A 138 6.61 13.66 -10.21
C GLU A 138 7.33 13.76 -8.86
N VAL A 139 7.87 14.92 -8.56
CA VAL A 139 8.48 15.24 -7.26
C VAL A 139 7.45 15.94 -6.37
N TYR A 140 7.27 15.42 -5.16
CA TYR A 140 6.50 16.04 -4.10
C TYR A 140 7.40 16.93 -3.24
N THR A 141 7.05 18.19 -3.05
CA THR A 141 7.75 19.07 -2.12
C THR A 141 6.95 19.18 -0.83
N CYS A 142 7.56 18.74 0.25
CA CYS A 142 6.98 18.80 1.60
C CYS A 142 6.71 20.23 2.01
N ARG A 143 5.74 20.39 2.90
CA ARG A 143 5.31 21.65 3.50
C ARG A 143 5.45 21.56 5.01
N LYS A 144 5.09 22.60 5.72
CA LYS A 144 5.13 22.69 7.20
C LYS A 144 6.56 22.44 7.75
N ASP A 145 6.68 21.54 8.72
CA ASP A 145 7.91 21.28 9.48
C ASP A 145 9.08 20.80 8.61
N GLU A 146 8.79 20.17 7.49
CA GLU A 146 9.79 19.64 6.54
C GLU A 146 9.75 20.39 5.20
N ALA A 147 9.37 21.66 5.23
CA ALA A 147 9.25 22.49 4.03
C ALA A 147 10.51 22.46 3.18
N GLY A 148 10.34 22.18 1.88
CA GLY A 148 11.43 22.09 0.92
C GLY A 148 11.99 20.69 0.71
N ARG A 149 11.76 19.72 1.61
CA ARG A 149 12.15 18.32 1.39
C ARG A 149 11.40 17.75 0.19
N LYS A 150 12.14 17.05 -0.67
CA LYS A 150 11.62 16.47 -1.91
C LYS A 150 11.44 14.96 -1.77
N LEU A 151 10.34 14.44 -2.31
CA LEU A 151 9.99 13.01 -2.27
C LEU A 151 9.51 12.57 -3.64
N ASP A 152 9.76 11.29 -3.98
CA ASP A 152 9.23 10.64 -5.18
C ASP A 152 7.72 10.37 -5.03
N LYS A 153 6.90 10.98 -5.86
CA LYS A 153 5.44 10.78 -5.83
C LYS A 153 5.01 9.37 -6.16
N ALA A 154 5.72 8.69 -7.05
CA ALA A 154 5.40 7.31 -7.39
C ALA A 154 5.56 6.41 -6.17
N ALA A 155 6.69 6.48 -5.47
CA ALA A 155 6.91 5.74 -4.24
C ALA A 155 5.92 6.09 -3.12
N MET A 156 5.57 7.38 -3.00
CA MET A 156 4.52 7.83 -2.06
C MET A 156 3.15 7.23 -2.39
N LEU A 157 2.82 7.07 -3.67
CA LEU A 157 1.57 6.44 -4.10
C LEU A 157 1.54 4.97 -3.70
N VAL A 158 2.63 4.24 -3.90
CA VAL A 158 2.78 2.84 -3.45
C VAL A 158 2.54 2.73 -1.95
N CYS A 159 3.21 3.57 -1.14
CA CYS A 159 2.96 3.64 0.31
C CYS A 159 1.50 3.93 0.64
N SER A 160 0.90 4.89 -0.06
CA SER A 160 -0.49 5.29 0.15
C SER A 160 -1.46 4.13 -0.07
N LYS A 161 -1.24 3.33 -1.12
CA LYS A 161 -2.02 2.13 -1.41
C LYS A 161 -1.85 1.06 -0.34
N ALA A 162 -0.63 0.73 0.05
CA ALA A 162 -0.34 -0.24 1.11
C ALA A 162 -1.00 0.12 2.45
N LEU A 163 -0.95 1.41 2.81
CA LEU A 163 -1.55 1.93 4.04
C LEU A 163 -3.07 2.16 3.95
N GLY A 164 -3.65 2.13 2.75
CA GLY A 164 -5.07 2.42 2.51
C GLY A 164 -5.43 3.89 2.61
N HIS A 165 -4.52 4.79 2.24
CA HIS A 165 -4.78 6.23 2.16
C HIS A 165 -5.15 6.65 0.74
N ASN A 166 -5.92 7.75 0.60
CA ASN A 166 -6.28 8.32 -0.71
C ASN A 166 -5.40 9.49 -1.13
N ARG A 167 -4.58 9.99 -0.22
CA ARG A 167 -3.79 11.19 -0.43
C ARG A 167 -2.35 10.92 -0.05
N ILE A 168 -1.46 11.11 -1.00
CA ILE A 168 -0.01 10.97 -0.78
C ILE A 168 0.53 11.94 0.27
N SER A 169 -0.06 13.13 0.42
CA SER A 169 0.33 14.08 1.46
C SER A 169 0.23 13.52 2.88
N VAL A 170 -0.74 12.60 3.13
CA VAL A 170 -0.87 11.93 4.44
C VAL A 170 0.35 11.06 4.73
N VAL A 171 0.94 10.46 3.71
CA VAL A 171 2.15 9.64 3.84
C VAL A 171 3.33 10.54 4.22
N ALA A 172 3.54 11.64 3.51
CA ALA A 172 4.59 12.61 3.82
C ALA A 172 4.45 13.22 5.23
N ASP A 173 3.24 13.66 5.57
CA ASP A 173 3.00 14.41 6.80
C ASP A 173 3.08 13.54 8.07
N ASN A 174 2.81 12.21 7.97
CA ASN A 174 2.60 11.38 9.15
C ASN A 174 3.47 10.13 9.24
N TYR A 175 4.06 9.64 8.14
CA TYR A 175 4.69 8.32 8.15
C TYR A 175 6.14 8.30 7.68
N ILE A 176 6.53 9.07 6.68
CA ILE A 176 7.89 9.05 6.12
C ILE A 176 8.64 10.33 6.46
N ARG A 177 8.69 10.67 7.75
CA ARG A 177 9.39 11.87 8.25
C ARG A 177 10.87 11.61 8.46
N GLY A 178 11.69 12.64 8.26
CA GLY A 178 13.13 12.57 8.57
C GLY A 178 13.96 11.67 7.65
N LEU A 179 13.48 11.38 6.43
CA LEU A 179 14.22 10.63 5.41
C LEU A 179 15.15 11.53 4.63
#